data_d4022e1f338db59886f93afb5a7f233e
#
_entry.id   d4022e1f338db59886f93afb5a7f233e
#
_cell.length_a   1.000
_cell.length_b   1.000
_cell.length_c   1.000
_cell.angle_alpha   90.00
_cell.angle_beta   90.00
_cell.angle_gamma   90.00
#
_symmetry.space_group_name_H-M   'P 1'
#
loop_
_entity.id
_entity.type
_entity.pdbx_description
1 polymer ?
#
loop_
_entity_poly.entity_id
_entity_poly.type
_entity_poly.pdbx_seq_one_letter_code
_entity_poly.pdbx_strand_id
1 'polypeptide(L)'
;MEATKIINDLLELDLNGCENIVLFRELISKIEKNEKNIIYKDSIEFLYHIYNYNPDYLNYKYKQEKLKEEYLKPLNEIIYNIKNPLLQLKLTTCLLIEYQNANKSNIAKLIVKNTILFLDKLFLENSYELKEGVLFALDLNYKFGLEKEYKYIEKLKYIINNYLYSKESKNMDFIFINLFERLVIKYKNFYTEDELNIIKQKLYEIIEIKTNHIDTINEDNSLQFHKCIICGIYGILILIDKSNKINIYQKIIDINLLIVNKIKYSGIKAKALSHALDSAKKINNEEQISKINLLIQENNKEIVSNFKPVCFNIPKEIQEAIGRFENDVDSFINFNYNLFNCILKFYPYFKVNFKEIEKNGFSELFFGQTIYFDEDYLIENIDNSGLFRKYYNQIIISYPWINILKTKLLQNFYPSKEYFYSLTYDNNIIPKEYEEIIARMFFAGIHKDYMDFFIYTSASIEAILRHIIGEDIIKNNKKNHQIQEYETLENLLNKIKERNLLEEDIVKELQLLFCKDGFNIRNKIAHARFSHDIFNRHYMLADYMWCFLMNFFIRNYYKFK
;
A
#
# COMPACT_ATOMS: atom_id res chain seq x y z
N MET A 1 -2.08 -13.17 39.40
CA MET A 1 -1.00 -13.80 40.21
C MET A 1 0.15 -14.27 39.32
N GLU A 2 -0.12 -14.90 38.21
CA GLU A 2 0.90 -15.37 37.25
C GLU A 2 1.64 -14.20 36.53
N ALA A 3 0.92 -13.22 36.04
CA ALA A 3 1.49 -12.06 35.36
C ALA A 3 2.41 -11.23 36.27
N THR A 4 2.05 -11.06 37.54
CA THR A 4 2.89 -10.33 38.53
C THR A 4 4.17 -11.11 38.82
N LYS A 5 4.11 -12.45 38.81
CA LYS A 5 5.27 -13.31 38.98
C LYS A 5 6.22 -13.20 37.79
N ILE A 6 5.69 -13.29 36.57
CA ILE A 6 6.44 -13.13 35.31
C ILE A 6 7.18 -11.80 35.29
N ILE A 7 6.50 -10.73 35.69
CA ILE A 7 7.09 -9.38 35.69
C ILE A 7 8.16 -9.26 36.80
N ASN A 8 7.95 -9.87 37.98
CA ASN A 8 8.95 -9.90 39.03
C ASN A 8 10.16 -10.74 38.63
N ASP A 9 9.95 -11.90 38.00
CA ASP A 9 11.03 -12.75 37.45
C ASP A 9 11.85 -11.99 36.40
N LEU A 10 11.22 -11.13 35.59
CA LEU A 10 11.89 -10.21 34.63
C LEU A 10 12.72 -9.14 35.36
N LEU A 11 12.29 -8.66 36.52
CA LEU A 11 13.02 -7.67 37.33
C LEU A 11 14.20 -8.32 38.07
N GLU A 12 14.11 -9.61 38.42
CA GLU A 12 15.16 -10.40 39.08
C GLU A 12 16.22 -10.89 38.09
N LEU A 13 15.89 -11.09 36.81
CA LEU A 13 16.86 -11.27 35.75
C LEU A 13 17.75 -10.01 35.74
N ASP A 14 18.99 -10.17 36.21
CA ASP A 14 19.96 -9.09 36.39
C ASP A 14 20.25 -8.39 35.04
N LEU A 15 19.33 -7.53 34.62
CA LEU A 15 19.45 -6.67 33.46
C LEU A 15 20.36 -5.48 33.75
N ASN A 16 20.94 -5.43 34.98
CA ASN A 16 21.84 -4.37 35.41
C ASN A 16 23.14 -4.29 34.58
N GLY A 17 23.46 -5.35 33.80
CA GLY A 17 24.59 -5.35 32.88
C GLY A 17 24.24 -5.04 31.41
N CYS A 18 22.93 -4.92 31.06
CA CYS A 18 22.54 -4.63 29.69
C CYS A 18 22.54 -3.13 29.41
N GLU A 19 23.72 -2.54 29.29
CA GLU A 19 23.88 -1.17 28.81
C GLU A 19 23.61 -1.04 27.29
N ASN A 20 23.50 -2.17 26.58
CA ASN A 20 23.42 -2.24 25.12
C ASN A 20 22.28 -3.17 24.67
N ILE A 21 21.55 -2.76 23.63
CA ILE A 21 20.47 -3.52 23.00
C ILE A 21 20.93 -4.86 22.40
N VAL A 22 22.21 -4.96 22.01
CA VAL A 22 22.82 -6.21 21.53
C VAL A 22 22.83 -7.27 22.64
N LEU A 23 23.14 -6.88 23.88
CA LEU A 23 23.10 -7.76 25.04
C LEU A 23 21.66 -8.23 25.39
N PHE A 24 20.66 -7.37 25.14
CA PHE A 24 19.26 -7.74 25.29
C PHE A 24 18.83 -8.80 24.27
N ARG A 25 19.27 -8.67 23.00
CA ARG A 25 19.09 -9.70 21.95
C ARG A 25 19.75 -11.02 22.31
N GLU A 26 20.97 -10.98 22.82
CA GLU A 26 21.70 -12.16 23.27
C GLU A 26 21.01 -12.84 24.45
N LEU A 27 20.43 -12.06 25.38
CA LEU A 27 19.66 -12.57 26.50
C LEU A 27 18.41 -13.32 26.02
N ILE A 28 17.61 -12.72 25.12
CA ILE A 28 16.44 -13.36 24.51
C ILE A 28 16.87 -14.65 23.78
N SER A 29 17.93 -14.62 22.98
CA SER A 29 18.45 -15.77 22.27
C SER A 29 18.96 -16.89 23.20
N LYS A 30 19.51 -16.56 24.37
CA LYS A 30 19.91 -17.53 25.41
C LYS A 30 18.70 -18.15 26.10
N ILE A 31 17.64 -17.37 26.32
CA ILE A 31 16.39 -17.86 26.91
C ILE A 31 15.67 -18.79 25.92
N GLU A 32 15.60 -18.44 24.64
CA GLU A 32 15.01 -19.30 23.58
C GLU A 32 15.71 -20.65 23.42
N LYS A 33 17.04 -20.69 23.58
CA LYS A 33 17.82 -21.94 23.49
C LYS A 33 17.66 -22.87 24.67
N ASN A 34 17.14 -22.40 25.79
CA ASN A 34 16.89 -23.21 27.00
C ASN A 34 15.45 -23.75 27.04
N GLU A 35 15.03 -24.51 26.02
CA GLU A 35 13.66 -25.02 25.78
C GLU A 35 13.08 -25.94 26.90
N LYS A 36 13.76 -26.15 28.01
CA LYS A 36 13.33 -27.10 29.05
C LYS A 36 12.39 -26.53 30.14
N ASN A 37 12.12 -25.24 30.14
CA ASN A 37 11.25 -24.62 31.15
C ASN A 37 10.01 -23.96 30.54
N ILE A 38 8.91 -24.73 30.49
CA ILE A 38 7.56 -24.27 30.09
C ILE A 38 7.10 -23.03 30.89
N ILE A 39 7.65 -22.80 32.06
CA ILE A 39 7.33 -21.69 32.97
C ILE A 39 7.71 -20.32 32.39
N TYR A 40 8.67 -20.25 31.46
CA TYR A 40 9.16 -19.02 30.89
C TYR A 40 8.59 -18.69 29.51
N LYS A 41 7.73 -19.52 28.92
CA LYS A 41 7.18 -19.33 27.59
C LYS A 41 6.43 -18.00 27.46
N ASP A 42 5.56 -17.70 28.39
CA ASP A 42 4.75 -16.46 28.38
C ASP A 42 5.62 -15.21 28.64
N SER A 43 6.68 -15.36 29.45
CA SER A 43 7.66 -14.30 29.71
C SER A 43 8.51 -14.02 28.47
N ILE A 44 8.86 -15.07 27.71
CA ILE A 44 9.62 -14.98 26.46
C ILE A 44 8.76 -14.34 25.36
N GLU A 45 7.49 -14.75 25.22
CA GLU A 45 6.54 -14.13 24.29
C GLU A 45 6.34 -12.64 24.61
N PHE A 46 6.23 -12.29 25.88
CA PHE A 46 6.10 -10.92 26.34
C PHE A 46 7.36 -10.09 26.03
N LEU A 47 8.56 -10.60 26.32
CA LEU A 47 9.82 -9.93 25.99
C LEU A 47 10.04 -9.82 24.50
N TYR A 48 9.68 -10.84 23.73
CA TYR A 48 9.75 -10.82 22.28
C TYR A 48 8.80 -9.79 21.67
N HIS A 49 7.60 -9.69 22.21
CA HIS A 49 6.61 -8.71 21.81
C HIS A 49 7.09 -7.27 22.10
N ILE A 50 7.64 -7.04 23.31
CA ILE A 50 8.24 -5.73 23.68
C ILE A 50 9.45 -5.40 22.83
N TYR A 51 10.30 -6.39 22.55
CA TYR A 51 11.49 -6.19 21.73
C TYR A 51 11.15 -5.75 20.30
N ASN A 52 10.15 -6.40 19.69
CA ASN A 52 9.69 -6.08 18.33
C ASN A 52 8.75 -4.89 18.29
N TYR A 53 8.41 -4.29 19.42
CA TYR A 53 7.52 -3.16 19.50
C TYR A 53 8.23 -1.90 19.01
N ASN A 54 7.82 -1.42 17.82
CA ASN A 54 8.35 -0.20 17.21
C ASN A 54 7.24 0.86 17.14
N PRO A 55 7.41 2.05 17.76
CA PRO A 55 6.42 3.11 17.75
C PRO A 55 6.07 3.66 16.36
N ASP A 56 6.97 3.55 15.38
CA ASP A 56 6.70 3.98 14.00
C ASP A 56 5.72 3.06 13.27
N TYR A 57 5.49 1.83 13.76
CA TYR A 57 4.44 0.92 13.24
C TYR A 57 3.02 1.39 13.57
N LEU A 58 2.82 2.44 14.34
CA LEU A 58 1.50 3.03 14.58
C LEU A 58 0.84 3.60 13.31
N ASN A 59 1.64 3.96 12.30
CA ASN A 59 1.16 4.44 11.01
C ASN A 59 0.94 3.31 9.99
N TYR A 60 1.47 2.13 10.23
CA TYR A 60 1.23 0.94 9.41
C TYR A 60 0.18 0.08 10.12
N LYS A 61 -0.92 -0.20 9.43
CA LYS A 61 -2.05 -1.06 9.86
C LYS A 61 -1.67 -2.53 10.09
N TYR A 62 -0.49 -2.82 10.62
CA TYR A 62 -0.16 -4.16 11.06
C TYR A 62 -0.86 -4.42 12.38
N LYS A 63 -1.81 -5.35 12.38
CA LYS A 63 -2.33 -5.98 13.59
C LYS A 63 -1.20 -6.78 14.24
N GLN A 64 -0.35 -6.12 15.01
CA GLN A 64 0.38 -6.83 16.05
C GLN A 64 -0.66 -7.36 17.04
N GLU A 65 -0.49 -8.60 17.50
CA GLU A 65 -1.31 -9.11 18.58
C GLU A 65 -1.14 -8.17 19.76
N LYS A 66 -2.26 -7.60 20.21
CA LYS A 66 -2.25 -6.70 21.38
C LYS A 66 -1.78 -7.49 22.58
N LEU A 67 -0.93 -6.88 23.41
CA LEU A 67 -0.62 -7.42 24.72
C LEU A 67 -1.93 -7.63 25.50
N LYS A 68 -2.06 -8.79 26.12
CA LYS A 68 -3.23 -9.09 26.94
C LYS A 68 -3.33 -8.09 28.09
N GLU A 69 -4.51 -7.60 28.36
CA GLU A 69 -4.77 -6.61 29.41
C GLU A 69 -4.28 -7.06 30.79
N GLU A 70 -4.24 -8.38 31.04
CA GLU A 70 -3.71 -9.00 32.27
C GLU A 70 -2.24 -8.67 32.54
N TYR A 71 -1.44 -8.35 31.51
CA TYR A 71 -0.03 -7.92 31.67
C TYR A 71 0.11 -6.41 31.81
N LEU A 72 -0.77 -5.65 31.16
CA LEU A 72 -0.64 -4.18 31.10
C LEU A 72 -0.91 -3.51 32.46
N LYS A 73 -1.86 -4.03 33.24
CA LYS A 73 -2.18 -3.49 34.57
C LYS A 73 -1.05 -3.67 35.59
N PRO A 74 -0.53 -4.89 35.82
CA PRO A 74 0.62 -5.08 36.70
C PRO A 74 1.86 -4.31 36.24
N LEU A 75 2.12 -4.24 34.92
CA LEU A 75 3.23 -3.48 34.37
C LEU A 75 3.13 -2.00 34.72
N ASN A 76 1.93 -1.41 34.61
CA ASN A 76 1.71 -0.02 34.95
C ASN A 76 1.95 0.28 36.45
N GLU A 77 1.75 -0.69 37.32
CA GLU A 77 2.00 -0.55 38.76
C GLU A 77 3.49 -0.56 39.10
N ILE A 78 4.30 -1.34 38.40
CA ILE A 78 5.72 -1.53 38.71
C ILE A 78 6.68 -0.70 37.86
N ILE A 79 6.20 -0.07 36.77
CA ILE A 79 7.04 0.59 35.78
C ILE A 79 7.98 1.65 36.40
N TYR A 80 7.56 2.31 37.47
CA TYR A 80 8.35 3.32 38.16
C TYR A 80 9.48 2.73 39.02
N ASN A 81 9.44 1.43 39.31
CA ASN A 81 10.44 0.73 40.12
C ASN A 81 11.56 0.11 39.27
N ILE A 82 11.39 0.09 37.94
CA ILE A 82 12.39 -0.44 37.01
C ILE A 82 13.60 0.49 36.98
N LYS A 83 14.77 -0.04 37.32
CA LYS A 83 16.02 0.74 37.43
C LYS A 83 16.77 0.85 36.09
N ASN A 84 16.67 -0.17 35.23
CA ASN A 84 17.31 -0.12 33.92
C ASN A 84 16.58 0.85 33.00
N PRO A 85 17.20 1.97 32.58
CA PRO A 85 16.51 3.01 31.82
C PRO A 85 16.09 2.55 30.42
N LEU A 86 16.81 1.63 29.79
CA LEU A 86 16.50 1.14 28.45
C LEU A 86 15.29 0.20 28.50
N LEU A 87 15.24 -0.73 29.46
CA LEU A 87 14.08 -1.59 29.68
C LEU A 87 12.86 -0.74 30.07
N GLN A 88 13.04 0.23 30.95
CA GLN A 88 11.98 1.15 31.35
C GLN A 88 11.45 1.93 30.16
N LEU A 89 12.33 2.40 29.25
CA LEU A 89 11.95 3.11 28.03
C LEU A 89 11.07 2.25 27.11
N LYS A 90 11.45 1.00 26.88
CA LYS A 90 10.68 0.05 26.03
C LYS A 90 9.32 -0.27 26.64
N LEU A 91 9.27 -0.60 27.92
CA LEU A 91 8.04 -0.94 28.64
C LEU A 91 7.09 0.25 28.77
N THR A 92 7.61 1.46 29.01
CA THR A 92 6.78 2.67 29.06
C THR A 92 6.21 3.02 27.70
N THR A 93 6.96 2.80 26.62
CA THR A 93 6.48 2.99 25.26
C THR A 93 5.30 2.06 24.96
N CYS A 94 5.41 0.80 25.34
CA CYS A 94 4.35 -0.19 25.21
C CYS A 94 3.09 0.20 25.99
N LEU A 95 3.23 0.58 27.26
CA LEU A 95 2.12 1.03 28.10
C LEU A 95 1.43 2.27 27.54
N LEU A 96 2.19 3.25 27.03
CA LEU A 96 1.62 4.48 26.48
C LEU A 96 0.67 4.20 25.30
N ILE A 97 0.99 3.19 24.52
CA ILE A 97 0.29 2.88 23.28
C ILE A 97 -0.87 1.91 23.53
N GLU A 98 -0.66 0.85 24.29
CA GLU A 98 -1.64 -0.23 24.42
C GLU A 98 -2.56 -0.12 25.64
N TYR A 99 -2.12 0.52 26.72
CA TYR A 99 -2.92 0.59 27.95
C TYR A 99 -3.77 1.87 28.01
N GLN A 100 -5.09 1.72 27.83
CA GLN A 100 -6.02 2.85 27.80
C GLN A 100 -6.12 3.60 29.15
N ASN A 101 -5.97 2.88 30.26
CA ASN A 101 -6.08 3.42 31.63
C ASN A 101 -4.75 3.99 32.16
N ALA A 102 -3.68 3.98 31.34
CA ALA A 102 -2.40 4.56 31.74
C ALA A 102 -2.47 6.08 31.94
N ASN A 103 -1.78 6.60 32.93
CA ASN A 103 -1.53 8.03 33.03
C ASN A 103 -0.52 8.46 31.97
N LYS A 104 -1.03 8.79 30.79
CA LYS A 104 -0.22 9.08 29.60
C LYS A 104 0.79 10.22 29.81
N SER A 105 0.44 11.23 30.62
CA SER A 105 1.34 12.35 30.93
C SER A 105 2.53 11.87 31.76
N ASN A 106 2.30 11.07 32.81
CA ASN A 106 3.39 10.59 33.67
C ASN A 106 4.29 9.59 32.92
N ILE A 107 3.71 8.75 32.08
CA ILE A 107 4.49 7.82 31.23
C ILE A 107 5.31 8.59 30.21
N ALA A 108 4.75 9.62 29.56
CA ALA A 108 5.50 10.48 28.65
C ALA A 108 6.68 11.17 29.33
N LYS A 109 6.50 11.67 30.56
CA LYS A 109 7.58 12.22 31.38
C LYS A 109 8.72 11.23 31.60
N LEU A 110 8.37 10.00 31.91
CA LEU A 110 9.34 8.92 32.16
C LEU A 110 10.12 8.56 30.88
N ILE A 111 9.44 8.50 29.74
CA ILE A 111 10.08 8.27 28.43
C ILE A 111 11.08 9.39 28.13
N VAL A 112 10.65 10.65 28.23
CA VAL A 112 11.51 11.82 27.96
C VAL A 112 12.71 11.84 28.91
N LYS A 113 12.49 11.62 30.20
CA LYS A 113 13.57 11.55 31.21
C LYS A 113 14.61 10.47 30.88
N ASN A 114 14.15 9.26 30.55
CA ASN A 114 15.06 8.16 30.24
C ASN A 114 15.83 8.39 28.95
N THR A 115 15.18 8.95 27.95
CA THR A 115 15.83 9.24 26.66
C THR A 115 16.96 10.26 26.82
N ILE A 116 16.83 11.23 27.74
CA ILE A 116 17.89 12.19 28.02
C ILE A 116 19.21 11.51 28.45
N LEU A 117 19.12 10.40 29.16
CA LEU A 117 20.32 9.68 29.64
C LEU A 117 21.12 9.05 28.48
N PHE A 118 20.49 8.87 27.33
CA PHE A 118 21.11 8.25 26.16
C PHE A 118 21.46 9.25 25.05
N LEU A 119 21.12 10.53 25.20
CA LEU A 119 21.38 11.52 24.15
C LEU A 119 22.85 11.64 23.78
N ASP A 120 23.77 11.56 24.76
CA ASP A 120 25.20 11.64 24.50
C ASP A 120 25.73 10.45 23.69
N LYS A 121 25.04 9.29 23.76
CA LYS A 121 25.40 8.07 23.01
C LYS A 121 24.77 8.03 21.63
N LEU A 122 23.85 8.95 21.29
CA LEU A 122 23.00 8.94 20.09
C LEU A 122 23.81 8.81 18.77
N PHE A 123 24.97 9.44 18.71
CA PHE A 123 25.83 9.44 17.52
C PHE A 123 27.08 8.58 17.67
N LEU A 124 27.36 8.08 18.87
CA LEU A 124 28.48 7.19 19.14
C LEU A 124 28.11 5.72 18.90
N GLU A 125 26.90 5.34 19.25
CA GLU A 125 26.37 4.00 19.04
C GLU A 125 25.51 3.97 17.77
N ASN A 126 25.82 3.05 16.85
CA ASN A 126 25.04 2.88 15.62
C ASN A 126 23.77 2.06 15.90
N SER A 127 22.99 2.48 16.92
CA SER A 127 21.75 1.82 17.34
C SER A 127 20.55 2.54 16.74
N TYR A 128 19.86 1.85 15.83
CA TYR A 128 18.62 2.32 15.20
C TYR A 128 17.52 2.57 16.25
N GLU A 129 17.38 1.67 17.22
CA GLU A 129 16.34 1.72 18.25
C GLU A 129 16.51 2.91 19.18
N LEU A 130 17.75 3.30 19.51
CA LEU A 130 18.01 4.47 20.31
C LEU A 130 17.57 5.75 19.60
N LYS A 131 17.85 5.86 18.32
CA LYS A 131 17.49 7.01 17.48
C LYS A 131 15.98 7.14 17.33
N GLU A 132 15.25 6.02 17.16
CA GLU A 132 13.79 6.03 17.16
C GLU A 132 13.20 6.42 18.50
N GLY A 133 13.76 5.93 19.59
CA GLY A 133 13.37 6.33 20.94
C GLY A 133 13.48 7.84 21.16
N VAL A 134 14.56 8.47 20.64
CA VAL A 134 14.76 9.93 20.70
C VAL A 134 13.72 10.66 19.86
N LEU A 135 13.40 10.20 18.67
CA LEU A 135 12.34 10.77 17.83
C LEU A 135 10.97 10.71 18.53
N PHE A 136 10.67 9.58 19.12
CA PHE A 136 9.43 9.39 19.87
C PHE A 136 9.36 10.30 21.10
N ALA A 137 10.44 10.42 21.88
CA ALA A 137 10.53 11.33 23.01
C ALA A 137 10.37 12.79 22.59
N LEU A 138 10.89 13.19 21.43
CA LEU A 138 10.72 14.53 20.86
C LEU A 138 9.22 14.82 20.60
N ASP A 139 8.50 13.86 20.02
CA ASP A 139 7.08 13.99 19.75
C ASP A 139 6.25 14.08 21.04
N LEU A 140 6.59 13.29 22.06
CA LEU A 140 5.95 13.34 23.38
C LEU A 140 6.26 14.65 24.13
N ASN A 141 7.52 15.10 24.08
CA ASN A 141 7.92 16.37 24.66
C ASN A 141 7.09 17.54 24.12
N TYR A 142 6.87 17.56 22.79
CA TYR A 142 6.00 18.53 22.14
C TYR A 142 4.54 18.38 22.55
N LYS A 143 4.01 17.15 22.48
CA LYS A 143 2.58 16.86 22.74
C LYS A 143 2.15 17.19 24.16
N PHE A 144 3.02 16.95 25.15
CA PHE A 144 2.73 17.13 26.57
C PHE A 144 3.35 18.39 27.18
N GLY A 145 4.03 19.23 26.39
CA GLY A 145 4.61 20.49 26.85
C GLY A 145 5.71 20.33 27.90
N LEU A 146 6.54 19.28 27.81
CA LEU A 146 7.49 18.89 28.86
C LEU A 146 8.82 19.66 28.83
N GLU A 147 9.04 20.58 27.89
CA GLU A 147 10.29 21.26 27.69
C GLU A 147 10.73 22.09 28.90
N LYS A 148 9.76 22.74 29.56
CA LYS A 148 10.05 23.56 30.78
C LYS A 148 10.62 22.72 31.92
N GLU A 149 10.23 21.44 32.00
CA GLU A 149 10.63 20.53 33.07
C GLU A 149 11.98 19.86 32.77
N TYR A 150 12.20 19.43 31.54
CA TYR A 150 13.33 18.56 31.18
C TYR A 150 14.42 19.22 30.34
N LYS A 151 14.15 20.39 29.75
CA LYS A 151 15.08 21.07 28.82
C LYS A 151 15.60 20.14 27.72
N TYR A 152 14.71 19.25 27.23
CA TYR A 152 15.05 18.20 26.30
C TYR A 152 15.59 18.77 24.98
N ILE A 153 14.95 19.83 24.49
CA ILE A 153 15.32 20.48 23.22
C ILE A 153 16.66 21.19 23.32
N GLU A 154 16.93 21.85 24.43
CA GLU A 154 18.24 22.52 24.65
C GLU A 154 19.39 21.50 24.61
N LYS A 155 19.21 20.34 25.28
CA LYS A 155 20.20 19.26 25.26
C LYS A 155 20.35 18.64 23.88
N LEU A 156 19.25 18.37 23.22
CA LEU A 156 19.24 17.78 21.86
C LEU A 156 19.90 18.73 20.85
N LYS A 157 19.59 20.04 20.92
CA LYS A 157 20.25 21.08 20.13
C LYS A 157 21.76 21.06 20.29
N TYR A 158 22.22 21.03 21.55
CA TYR A 158 23.66 21.00 21.86
C TYR A 158 24.35 19.80 21.19
N ILE A 159 23.76 18.61 21.30
CA ILE A 159 24.32 17.38 20.73
C ILE A 159 24.30 17.41 19.20
N ILE A 160 23.20 17.88 18.59
CA ILE A 160 23.10 18.03 17.13
C ILE A 160 24.15 19.03 16.61
N ASN A 161 24.32 20.15 17.27
CA ASN A 161 25.31 21.15 16.87
C ASN A 161 26.72 20.54 16.95
N ASN A 162 27.06 19.86 18.04
CA ASN A 162 28.35 19.20 18.18
C ASN A 162 28.60 18.18 17.07
N TYR A 163 27.57 17.40 16.72
CA TYR A 163 27.66 16.44 15.63
C TYR A 163 27.88 17.12 14.27
N LEU A 164 27.18 18.22 13.96
CA LEU A 164 27.34 18.95 12.71
C LEU A 164 28.77 19.51 12.54
N TYR A 165 29.43 19.85 13.64
CA TYR A 165 30.82 20.35 13.63
C TYR A 165 31.86 19.23 13.69
N SER A 166 31.47 18.01 13.99
CA SER A 166 32.38 16.86 14.05
C SER A 166 32.80 16.38 12.67
N LYS A 167 33.90 15.62 12.60
CA LYS A 167 34.31 14.92 11.36
C LYS A 167 33.31 13.84 10.94
N GLU A 168 32.53 13.35 11.90
CA GLU A 168 31.52 12.29 11.68
C GLU A 168 30.27 12.79 10.94
N SER A 169 30.04 14.10 10.88
CA SER A 169 28.93 14.69 10.10
C SER A 169 28.98 14.32 8.62
N LYS A 170 30.14 13.96 8.07
CA LYS A 170 30.29 13.40 6.71
C LYS A 170 29.55 12.07 6.55
N ASN A 171 29.36 11.32 7.64
CA ASN A 171 28.66 10.05 7.68
C ASN A 171 27.18 10.17 8.08
N MET A 172 26.62 11.40 7.97
CA MET A 172 25.22 11.67 8.26
C MET A 172 24.28 10.62 7.66
N ASP A 173 23.38 10.12 8.48
CA ASP A 173 22.38 9.12 8.12
C ASP A 173 20.95 9.69 8.06
N PHE A 174 20.01 8.87 7.64
CA PHE A 174 18.60 9.24 7.57
C PHE A 174 17.96 9.59 8.89
N ILE A 175 18.42 8.96 9.96
CA ILE A 175 17.82 9.15 11.28
C ILE A 175 18.17 10.52 11.81
N PHE A 176 19.42 10.96 11.58
CA PHE A 176 19.80 12.33 11.87
C PHE A 176 18.94 13.33 11.10
N ILE A 177 18.74 13.09 9.79
CA ILE A 177 17.91 13.95 8.94
C ILE A 177 16.48 14.04 9.48
N ASN A 178 15.85 12.90 9.79
CA ASN A 178 14.50 12.83 10.34
C ASN A 178 14.41 13.54 11.70
N LEU A 179 15.39 13.33 12.57
CA LEU A 179 15.46 13.97 13.87
C LEU A 179 15.54 15.48 13.74
N PHE A 180 16.43 15.95 12.87
CA PHE A 180 16.64 17.37 12.68
C PHE A 180 15.45 18.04 11.99
N GLU A 181 14.86 17.39 11.00
CA GLU A 181 13.63 17.83 10.33
C GLU A 181 12.48 18.00 11.35
N ARG A 182 12.23 17.00 12.18
CA ARG A 182 11.20 17.08 13.23
C ARG A 182 11.48 18.19 14.25
N LEU A 183 12.74 18.35 14.62
CA LEU A 183 13.16 19.41 15.53
C LEU A 183 12.89 20.79 14.93
N VAL A 184 13.26 21.03 13.68
CA VAL A 184 13.02 22.30 12.99
C VAL A 184 11.52 22.56 12.79
N ILE A 185 10.73 21.56 12.42
CA ILE A 185 9.27 21.73 12.22
C ILE A 185 8.58 22.11 13.54
N LYS A 186 8.84 21.39 14.63
CA LYS A 186 8.10 21.52 15.90
C LYS A 186 8.65 22.62 16.82
N TYR A 187 9.94 22.93 16.71
CA TYR A 187 10.66 23.77 17.65
C TYR A 187 11.49 24.86 16.97
N LYS A 188 11.08 25.33 15.81
CA LYS A 188 11.78 26.38 15.06
C LYS A 188 12.07 27.61 15.93
N ASN A 189 11.17 27.99 16.83
CA ASN A 189 11.29 29.15 17.71
C ASN A 189 12.40 29.01 18.78
N PHE A 190 12.95 27.80 18.92
CA PHE A 190 14.10 27.55 19.81
C PHE A 190 15.46 27.86 19.15
N TYR A 191 15.45 28.19 17.85
CA TYR A 191 16.65 28.61 17.11
C TYR A 191 16.61 30.11 16.83
N THR A 192 17.72 30.76 17.02
CA THR A 192 17.93 32.13 16.53
C THR A 192 18.17 32.12 15.02
N GLU A 193 18.01 33.26 14.36
CA GLU A 193 18.34 33.40 12.94
C GLU A 193 19.82 33.12 12.65
N ASP A 194 20.71 33.56 13.52
CA ASP A 194 22.15 33.32 13.39
C ASP A 194 22.47 31.82 13.47
N GLU A 195 21.89 31.11 14.44
CA GLU A 195 22.02 29.64 14.53
C GLU A 195 21.53 28.95 13.28
N LEU A 196 20.37 29.34 12.75
CA LEU A 196 19.82 28.77 11.52
C LEU A 196 20.70 29.04 10.29
N ASN A 197 21.32 30.25 10.22
CA ASN A 197 22.24 30.59 9.15
C ASN A 197 23.54 29.76 9.21
N ILE A 198 24.07 29.53 10.39
CA ILE A 198 25.24 28.68 10.59
C ILE A 198 24.91 27.22 10.19
N ILE A 199 23.78 26.69 10.65
CA ILE A 199 23.30 25.36 10.31
C ILE A 199 23.12 25.22 8.80
N LYS A 200 22.49 26.20 8.16
CA LYS A 200 22.29 26.25 6.71
C LYS A 200 23.63 26.14 5.96
N GLN A 201 24.63 26.91 6.36
CA GLN A 201 25.95 26.86 5.75
C GLN A 201 26.57 25.45 5.87
N LYS A 202 26.52 24.86 7.08
CA LYS A 202 27.03 23.50 7.32
C LYS A 202 26.30 22.43 6.50
N LEU A 203 25.00 22.54 6.34
CA LEU A 203 24.23 21.61 5.50
C LEU A 203 24.64 21.71 4.02
N TYR A 204 24.90 22.91 3.50
CA TYR A 204 25.42 23.08 2.14
C TYR A 204 26.83 22.48 1.98
N GLU A 205 27.73 22.65 2.95
CA GLU A 205 29.05 22.03 2.94
C GLU A 205 28.95 20.48 2.88
N ILE A 206 28.05 19.89 3.67
CA ILE A 206 27.82 18.44 3.67
C ILE A 206 27.26 17.95 2.33
N ILE A 207 26.31 18.70 1.73
CA ILE A 207 25.78 18.39 0.40
C ILE A 207 26.90 18.38 -0.63
N GLU A 208 27.76 19.38 -0.63
CA GLU A 208 28.87 19.48 -1.57
C GLU A 208 29.81 18.29 -1.46
N ILE A 209 30.23 17.93 -0.24
CA ILE A 209 31.07 16.75 0.01
C ILE A 209 30.41 15.48 -0.51
N LYS A 210 29.11 15.28 -0.23
CA LYS A 210 28.38 14.07 -0.64
C LYS A 210 28.14 14.04 -2.15
N THR A 211 27.89 15.18 -2.78
CA THR A 211 27.70 15.27 -4.23
C THR A 211 28.99 14.93 -4.96
N ASN A 212 30.13 15.45 -4.52
CA ASN A 212 31.43 15.14 -5.08
C ASN A 212 31.79 13.64 -4.93
N HIS A 213 31.24 12.98 -3.91
CA HIS A 213 31.47 11.55 -3.70
C HIS A 213 30.62 10.65 -4.60
N ILE A 214 29.51 11.15 -5.17
CA ILE A 214 28.65 10.38 -6.10
C ILE A 214 29.44 9.84 -7.28
N ASP A 215 30.45 10.56 -7.76
CA ASP A 215 31.24 10.15 -8.92
C ASP A 215 32.12 8.92 -8.67
N THR A 216 32.41 8.63 -7.42
CA THR A 216 33.24 7.51 -6.99
C THR A 216 32.43 6.25 -6.65
N ILE A 217 31.10 6.34 -6.60
CA ILE A 217 30.23 5.24 -6.20
C ILE A 217 29.80 4.45 -7.44
N ASN A 218 30.03 3.13 -7.41
CA ASN A 218 29.70 2.22 -8.51
C ASN A 218 28.50 1.31 -8.22
N GLU A 219 28.00 1.30 -6.97
CA GLU A 219 26.89 0.43 -6.55
C GLU A 219 25.59 1.21 -6.50
N ASP A 220 24.53 0.71 -7.14
CA ASP A 220 23.22 1.34 -7.25
C ASP A 220 22.58 1.62 -5.88
N ASN A 221 22.69 0.68 -4.93
CA ASN A 221 22.15 0.87 -3.58
C ASN A 221 22.87 1.99 -2.81
N SER A 222 24.20 2.07 -2.95
CA SER A 222 25.01 3.12 -2.34
C SER A 222 24.72 4.48 -2.96
N LEU A 223 24.52 4.56 -4.28
CA LEU A 223 24.07 5.76 -4.97
C LEU A 223 22.70 6.21 -4.47
N GLN A 224 21.74 5.28 -4.36
CA GLN A 224 20.41 5.56 -3.84
C GLN A 224 20.47 6.09 -2.40
N PHE A 225 21.28 5.50 -1.55
CA PHE A 225 21.46 5.93 -0.16
C PHE A 225 22.00 7.36 -0.10
N HIS A 226 23.06 7.69 -0.83
CA HIS A 226 23.64 9.03 -0.88
C HIS A 226 22.65 10.08 -1.40
N LYS A 227 21.92 9.74 -2.49
CA LYS A 227 20.84 10.58 -3.03
C LYS A 227 19.81 10.91 -1.96
N CYS A 228 19.33 9.90 -1.25
CA CYS A 228 18.29 10.10 -0.25
C CYS A 228 18.76 11.01 0.89
N ILE A 229 20.01 10.90 1.33
CA ILE A 229 20.58 11.80 2.32
C ILE A 229 20.65 13.24 1.78
N ILE A 230 21.16 13.45 0.58
CA ILE A 230 21.26 14.77 -0.04
C ILE A 230 19.85 15.39 -0.18
N CYS A 231 18.87 14.64 -0.70
CA CYS A 231 17.49 15.11 -0.82
C CYS A 231 16.86 15.41 0.54
N GLY A 232 17.14 14.62 1.58
CA GLY A 232 16.68 14.87 2.94
C GLY A 232 17.25 16.17 3.51
N ILE A 233 18.56 16.43 3.30
CA ILE A 233 19.19 17.70 3.71
C ILE A 233 18.55 18.89 2.96
N TYR A 234 18.28 18.76 1.67
CA TYR A 234 17.53 19.76 0.91
C TYR A 234 16.12 19.98 1.47
N GLY A 235 15.44 18.90 1.92
CA GLY A 235 14.16 18.99 2.61
C GLY A 235 14.24 19.90 3.85
N ILE A 236 15.26 19.74 4.66
CA ILE A 236 15.53 20.62 5.83
C ILE A 236 15.78 22.07 5.37
N LEU A 237 16.62 22.25 4.35
CA LEU A 237 16.92 23.58 3.82
C LEU A 237 15.68 24.32 3.32
N ILE A 238 14.70 23.63 2.71
CA ILE A 238 13.41 24.21 2.33
C ILE A 238 12.64 24.77 3.55
N LEU A 239 12.77 24.15 4.71
CA LEU A 239 12.09 24.57 5.93
C LEU A 239 12.74 25.82 6.55
N ILE A 240 14.08 25.91 6.49
CA ILE A 240 14.85 27.01 7.11
C ILE A 240 15.14 28.17 6.16
N ASP A 241 15.25 27.92 4.85
CA ASP A 241 15.56 28.92 3.80
C ASP A 241 14.42 29.07 2.79
N LYS A 242 13.31 29.63 3.26
CA LYS A 242 12.09 29.78 2.44
C LYS A 242 12.29 30.65 1.19
N SER A 243 13.19 31.65 1.27
CA SER A 243 13.47 32.55 0.16
C SER A 243 14.15 31.86 -1.02
N ASN A 244 14.88 30.78 -0.77
CA ASN A 244 15.65 30.03 -1.77
C ASN A 244 14.97 28.74 -2.23
N LYS A 245 13.72 28.54 -1.86
CA LYS A 245 12.96 27.30 -2.05
C LYS A 245 12.95 26.81 -3.50
N ILE A 246 12.76 27.70 -4.46
CA ILE A 246 12.72 27.35 -5.91
C ILE A 246 14.07 26.79 -6.35
N ASN A 247 15.17 27.46 -5.99
CA ASN A 247 16.51 27.01 -6.32
C ASN A 247 16.85 25.65 -5.65
N ILE A 248 16.38 25.44 -4.43
CA ILE A 248 16.58 24.18 -3.72
C ILE A 248 15.84 23.04 -4.45
N TYR A 249 14.58 23.24 -4.89
CA TYR A 249 13.88 22.24 -5.68
C TYR A 249 14.58 21.97 -7.00
N GLN A 250 15.13 22.99 -7.67
CA GLN A 250 15.93 22.80 -8.88
C GLN A 250 17.14 21.88 -8.59
N LYS A 251 17.86 22.11 -7.51
CA LYS A 251 18.98 21.25 -7.11
C LYS A 251 18.56 19.80 -6.77
N ILE A 252 17.36 19.61 -6.20
CA ILE A 252 16.78 18.26 -5.99
C ILE A 252 16.53 17.57 -7.33
N ILE A 253 16.02 18.30 -8.34
CA ILE A 253 15.84 17.77 -9.69
C ILE A 253 17.19 17.35 -10.26
N ASP A 254 18.18 18.24 -10.24
CA ASP A 254 19.48 18.03 -10.83
C ASP A 254 20.20 16.81 -10.24
N ILE A 255 20.16 16.65 -8.90
CA ILE A 255 20.77 15.49 -8.24
C ILE A 255 20.06 14.18 -8.58
N ASN A 256 18.71 14.19 -8.68
CA ASN A 256 17.97 13.00 -9.06
C ASN A 256 18.27 12.60 -10.51
N LEU A 257 18.35 13.55 -11.44
CA LEU A 257 18.70 13.29 -12.83
C LEU A 257 20.16 12.81 -12.99
N LEU A 258 21.10 13.39 -12.22
CA LEU A 258 22.48 12.90 -12.16
C LEU A 258 22.53 11.41 -11.76
N ILE A 259 21.80 11.05 -10.74
CA ILE A 259 21.73 9.67 -10.24
C ILE A 259 21.06 8.73 -11.26
N VAL A 260 19.99 9.15 -11.94
CA VAL A 260 19.33 8.37 -13.01
C VAL A 260 20.32 7.94 -14.09
N ASN A 261 21.23 8.83 -14.47
CA ASN A 261 22.23 8.55 -15.50
C ASN A 261 23.31 7.53 -15.06
N LYS A 262 23.48 7.32 -13.76
CA LYS A 262 24.51 6.42 -13.21
C LYS A 262 23.96 5.07 -12.77
N ILE A 263 22.70 5.01 -12.36
CA ILE A 263 22.03 3.78 -11.88
C ILE A 263 21.74 2.86 -13.05
N LYS A 264 22.04 1.57 -12.87
CA LYS A 264 21.73 0.50 -13.82
C LYS A 264 20.36 -0.12 -13.56
N TYR A 265 19.94 -0.20 -12.29
CA TYR A 265 18.71 -0.87 -11.92
C TYR A 265 17.49 0.06 -12.12
N SER A 266 16.62 -0.33 -13.04
CA SER A 266 15.46 0.48 -13.48
C SER A 266 14.46 0.81 -12.35
N GLY A 267 14.31 -0.07 -11.33
CA GLY A 267 13.46 0.18 -10.17
C GLY A 267 13.97 1.34 -9.29
N ILE A 268 15.29 1.50 -9.17
CA ILE A 268 15.90 2.63 -8.43
C ILE A 268 15.83 3.91 -9.28
N LYS A 269 16.01 3.81 -10.61
CA LYS A 269 15.79 4.93 -11.54
C LYS A 269 14.37 5.47 -11.41
N ALA A 270 13.36 4.61 -11.35
CA ALA A 270 11.95 5.02 -11.21
C ALA A 270 11.72 5.89 -9.98
N LYS A 271 12.29 5.52 -8.81
CA LYS A 271 12.20 6.33 -7.58
C LYS A 271 12.86 7.71 -7.73
N ALA A 272 14.02 7.76 -8.36
CA ALA A 272 14.72 9.02 -8.59
C ALA A 272 13.93 9.94 -9.54
N LEU A 273 13.40 9.39 -10.63
CA LEU A 273 12.56 10.13 -11.57
C LEU A 273 11.27 10.65 -10.92
N SER A 274 10.61 9.84 -10.06
CA SER A 274 9.43 10.28 -9.32
C SER A 274 9.74 11.48 -8.42
N HIS A 275 10.84 11.46 -7.66
CA HIS A 275 11.26 12.60 -6.82
C HIS A 275 11.61 13.84 -7.63
N ALA A 276 12.24 13.67 -8.81
CA ALA A 276 12.52 14.77 -9.72
C ALA A 276 11.22 15.40 -10.24
N LEU A 277 10.25 14.57 -10.65
CA LEU A 277 8.95 15.01 -11.16
C LEU A 277 8.17 15.79 -10.09
N ASP A 278 8.12 15.29 -8.86
CA ASP A 278 7.44 15.96 -7.74
C ASP A 278 8.05 17.33 -7.46
N SER A 279 9.37 17.43 -7.53
CA SER A 279 10.09 18.70 -7.36
C SER A 279 9.83 19.67 -8.50
N ALA A 280 9.80 19.18 -9.76
CA ALA A 280 9.49 20.00 -10.94
C ALA A 280 8.05 20.55 -10.91
N LYS A 281 7.09 19.75 -10.45
CA LYS A 281 5.70 20.19 -10.21
C LYS A 281 5.63 21.30 -9.15
N LYS A 282 6.43 21.22 -8.07
CA LYS A 282 6.45 22.24 -7.00
C LYS A 282 7.01 23.60 -7.45
N ILE A 283 7.79 23.64 -8.51
CA ILE A 283 8.29 24.89 -9.11
C ILE A 283 7.56 25.27 -10.40
N ASN A 284 6.53 24.51 -10.78
CA ASN A 284 5.71 24.71 -12.00
C ASN A 284 6.55 24.81 -13.28
N ASN A 285 7.61 23.99 -13.42
CA ASN A 285 8.47 23.99 -14.60
C ASN A 285 7.99 22.94 -15.61
N GLU A 286 7.09 23.36 -16.52
CA GLU A 286 6.45 22.49 -17.51
C GLU A 286 7.45 21.82 -18.46
N GLU A 287 8.54 22.48 -18.83
CA GLU A 287 9.57 21.92 -19.69
C GLU A 287 10.26 20.73 -18.99
N GLN A 288 10.66 20.91 -17.73
CA GLN A 288 11.27 19.83 -16.96
C GLN A 288 10.27 18.70 -16.65
N ILE A 289 9.02 19.02 -16.36
CA ILE A 289 7.96 18.03 -16.17
C ILE A 289 7.83 17.15 -17.42
N SER A 290 7.76 17.75 -18.60
CA SER A 290 7.66 17.03 -19.88
C SER A 290 8.89 16.13 -20.13
N LYS A 291 10.09 16.67 -19.93
CA LYS A 291 11.34 15.90 -20.08
C LYS A 291 11.43 14.72 -19.12
N ILE A 292 11.06 14.92 -17.84
CA ILE A 292 11.11 13.84 -16.84
C ILE A 292 10.07 12.78 -17.15
N ASN A 293 8.87 13.15 -17.63
CA ASN A 293 7.85 12.18 -18.04
C ASN A 293 8.32 11.28 -19.19
N LEU A 294 9.06 11.81 -20.15
CA LEU A 294 9.68 10.99 -21.21
C LEU A 294 10.70 9.99 -20.63
N LEU A 295 11.55 10.44 -19.71
CA LEU A 295 12.51 9.54 -19.04
C LEU A 295 11.81 8.46 -18.20
N ILE A 296 10.69 8.79 -17.57
CA ILE A 296 9.86 7.79 -16.86
C ILE A 296 9.34 6.75 -17.84
N GLN A 297 8.80 7.17 -18.97
CA GLN A 297 8.30 6.27 -20.00
C GLN A 297 9.39 5.35 -20.56
N GLU A 298 10.59 5.88 -20.85
CA GLU A 298 11.73 5.09 -21.29
C GLU A 298 12.17 4.07 -20.24
N ASN A 299 12.27 4.48 -18.98
CA ASN A 299 12.61 3.58 -17.87
C ASN A 299 11.55 2.48 -17.67
N ASN A 300 10.28 2.80 -17.82
CA ASN A 300 9.19 1.84 -17.72
C ASN A 300 9.27 0.78 -18.83
N LYS A 301 9.63 1.18 -20.07
CA LYS A 301 9.91 0.24 -21.17
C LYS A 301 11.04 -0.72 -20.80
N GLU A 302 12.13 -0.20 -20.20
CA GLU A 302 13.25 -1.02 -19.72
C GLU A 302 12.81 -2.00 -18.63
N ILE A 303 11.99 -1.55 -17.67
CA ILE A 303 11.44 -2.42 -16.61
C ILE A 303 10.66 -3.58 -17.23
N VAL A 304 9.70 -3.28 -18.10
CA VAL A 304 8.82 -4.29 -18.70
C VAL A 304 9.62 -5.26 -19.58
N SER A 305 10.59 -4.77 -20.36
CA SER A 305 11.43 -5.63 -21.21
C SER A 305 12.29 -6.64 -20.43
N ASN A 306 12.61 -6.33 -19.17
CA ASN A 306 13.38 -7.20 -18.29
C ASN A 306 12.54 -8.27 -17.58
N PHE A 307 11.19 -8.19 -17.64
CA PHE A 307 10.35 -9.24 -17.09
C PHE A 307 10.41 -10.50 -17.95
N LYS A 308 10.81 -11.60 -17.31
CA LYS A 308 10.76 -12.92 -17.93
C LYS A 308 9.42 -13.58 -17.58
N PRO A 309 8.70 -14.16 -18.55
CA PRO A 309 7.50 -14.93 -18.24
C PRO A 309 7.87 -16.10 -17.32
N VAL A 310 7.13 -16.25 -16.25
CA VAL A 310 7.27 -17.38 -15.33
C VAL A 310 6.26 -18.45 -15.79
N CYS A 311 6.78 -19.57 -16.28
CA CYS A 311 5.94 -20.71 -16.64
C CYS A 311 5.77 -21.61 -15.43
N PHE A 312 4.53 -21.87 -15.04
CA PHE A 312 4.19 -22.82 -13.99
C PHE A 312 3.63 -24.10 -14.63
N ASN A 313 4.16 -25.24 -14.20
CA ASN A 313 3.50 -26.52 -14.50
C ASN A 313 2.25 -26.63 -13.63
N ILE A 314 1.11 -26.88 -14.25
CA ILE A 314 -0.14 -27.10 -13.50
C ILE A 314 0.00 -28.42 -12.72
N PRO A 315 -0.15 -28.40 -11.37
CA PRO A 315 -0.10 -29.61 -10.55
C PRO A 315 -1.09 -30.67 -11.04
N LYS A 316 -0.74 -31.94 -10.86
CA LYS A 316 -1.56 -33.08 -11.33
C LYS A 316 -2.96 -33.06 -10.74
N GLU A 317 -3.08 -32.70 -9.48
CA GLU A 317 -4.34 -32.57 -8.75
C GLU A 317 -5.28 -31.54 -9.39
N ILE A 318 -4.72 -30.43 -9.87
CA ILE A 318 -5.49 -29.40 -10.60
C ILE A 318 -5.90 -29.90 -11.97
N GLN A 319 -5.02 -30.62 -12.69
CA GLN A 319 -5.38 -31.23 -13.98
C GLN A 319 -6.53 -32.24 -13.83
N GLU A 320 -6.49 -33.08 -12.79
CA GLU A 320 -7.55 -34.01 -12.46
C GLU A 320 -8.87 -33.30 -12.09
N ALA A 321 -8.77 -32.18 -11.33
CA ALA A 321 -9.94 -31.36 -10.99
C ALA A 321 -10.58 -30.72 -12.23
N ILE A 322 -9.76 -30.24 -13.17
CA ILE A 322 -10.22 -29.72 -14.47
C ILE A 322 -10.92 -30.81 -15.25
N GLY A 323 -10.36 -32.04 -15.31
CA GLY A 323 -10.99 -33.18 -16.01
C GLY A 323 -12.35 -33.59 -15.39
N ARG A 324 -12.43 -33.59 -14.04
CA ARG A 324 -13.72 -33.83 -13.35
C ARG A 324 -14.76 -32.77 -13.70
N PHE A 325 -14.35 -31.50 -13.65
CA PHE A 325 -15.24 -30.39 -14.01
C PHE A 325 -15.75 -30.50 -15.46
N GLU A 326 -14.90 -30.88 -16.43
CA GLU A 326 -15.30 -31.08 -17.82
C GLU A 326 -16.38 -32.15 -17.92
N ASN A 327 -16.21 -33.30 -17.26
CA ASN A 327 -17.20 -34.38 -17.22
C ASN A 327 -18.50 -33.93 -16.56
N ASP A 328 -18.44 -33.14 -15.50
CA ASP A 328 -19.63 -32.60 -14.82
C ASP A 328 -20.40 -31.65 -15.75
N VAL A 329 -19.71 -30.80 -16.52
CA VAL A 329 -20.31 -29.89 -17.50
C VAL A 329 -21.01 -30.70 -18.60
N ASP A 330 -20.33 -31.70 -19.20
CA ASP A 330 -20.89 -32.54 -20.23
C ASP A 330 -22.14 -33.31 -19.74
N SER A 331 -22.06 -33.89 -18.55
CA SER A 331 -23.17 -34.59 -17.92
C SER A 331 -24.36 -33.66 -17.69
N PHE A 332 -24.10 -32.44 -17.18
CA PHE A 332 -25.18 -31.48 -16.91
C PHE A 332 -25.83 -30.96 -18.19
N ILE A 333 -25.06 -30.68 -19.25
CA ILE A 333 -25.57 -30.23 -20.54
C ILE A 333 -26.47 -31.29 -21.15
N ASN A 334 -26.12 -32.58 -21.08
CA ASN A 334 -26.91 -33.67 -21.60
C ASN A 334 -28.29 -33.80 -20.95
N PHE A 335 -28.46 -33.38 -19.71
CA PHE A 335 -29.73 -33.37 -18.98
C PHE A 335 -30.49 -32.04 -19.03
N ASN A 336 -29.78 -30.92 -19.25
CA ASN A 336 -30.35 -29.57 -19.19
C ASN A 336 -30.10 -28.82 -20.50
N TYR A 337 -31.07 -28.81 -21.40
CA TYR A 337 -31.00 -28.11 -22.69
C TYR A 337 -31.17 -26.57 -22.56
N ASN A 338 -30.58 -25.98 -21.50
CA ASN A 338 -30.67 -24.55 -21.28
C ASN A 338 -29.31 -23.96 -20.84
N LEU A 339 -28.73 -23.11 -21.69
CA LEU A 339 -27.45 -22.43 -21.46
C LEU A 339 -27.44 -21.61 -20.15
N PHE A 340 -28.54 -20.94 -19.82
CA PHE A 340 -28.62 -20.09 -18.63
C PHE A 340 -28.52 -20.93 -17.35
N ASN A 341 -29.16 -22.11 -17.33
CA ASN A 341 -29.03 -23.03 -16.20
C ASN A 341 -27.60 -23.54 -16.02
N CYS A 342 -26.88 -23.77 -17.13
CA CYS A 342 -25.45 -24.14 -17.05
C CYS A 342 -24.62 -23.03 -16.43
N ILE A 343 -24.83 -21.77 -16.82
CA ILE A 343 -24.13 -20.63 -16.21
C ILE A 343 -24.42 -20.56 -14.69
N LEU A 344 -25.68 -20.62 -14.29
CA LEU A 344 -26.06 -20.57 -12.86
C LEU A 344 -25.42 -21.71 -12.05
N LYS A 345 -25.34 -22.91 -12.63
CA LYS A 345 -24.79 -24.12 -11.99
C LYS A 345 -23.28 -24.01 -11.80
N PHE A 346 -22.56 -23.56 -12.83
CA PHE A 346 -21.11 -23.65 -12.85
C PHE A 346 -20.39 -22.36 -12.48
N TYR A 347 -21.03 -21.19 -12.54
CA TYR A 347 -20.43 -19.93 -12.10
C TYR A 347 -19.82 -19.95 -10.69
N PRO A 348 -20.40 -20.60 -9.66
CA PRO A 348 -19.81 -20.67 -8.32
C PRO A 348 -18.41 -21.32 -8.27
N TYR A 349 -18.02 -22.13 -9.25
CA TYR A 349 -16.70 -22.77 -9.30
C TYR A 349 -15.55 -21.77 -9.56
N PHE A 350 -15.86 -20.64 -10.17
CA PHE A 350 -14.87 -19.63 -10.54
C PHE A 350 -15.24 -18.21 -10.09
N LYS A 351 -16.36 -18.05 -9.39
CA LYS A 351 -16.72 -16.78 -8.75
C LYS A 351 -15.61 -16.36 -7.79
N VAL A 352 -15.21 -15.08 -7.85
CA VAL A 352 -14.27 -14.52 -6.88
C VAL A 352 -14.91 -14.44 -5.49
N ASN A 353 -14.20 -14.94 -4.48
CA ASN A 353 -14.62 -14.86 -3.09
C ASN A 353 -13.86 -13.74 -2.39
N PHE A 354 -14.47 -12.56 -2.30
CA PHE A 354 -13.84 -11.39 -1.67
C PHE A 354 -13.49 -11.60 -0.20
N LYS A 355 -14.29 -12.38 0.55
CA LYS A 355 -14.00 -12.69 1.96
C LYS A 355 -12.72 -13.49 2.14
N GLU A 356 -12.39 -14.37 1.20
CA GLU A 356 -11.14 -15.13 1.22
C GLU A 356 -9.96 -14.28 0.76
N ILE A 357 -10.14 -13.48 -0.28
CA ILE A 357 -9.12 -12.58 -0.80
C ILE A 357 -8.69 -11.55 0.27
N GLU A 358 -9.65 -11.00 1.01
CA GLU A 358 -9.39 -10.02 2.06
C GLU A 358 -8.76 -10.63 3.32
N LYS A 359 -9.01 -11.91 3.63
CA LYS A 359 -8.44 -12.61 4.81
C LYS A 359 -6.97 -13.01 4.66
N ASN A 360 -6.49 -13.18 3.44
CA ASN A 360 -5.13 -13.66 3.19
C ASN A 360 -4.08 -12.52 3.26
N GLY A 361 -3.93 -11.91 4.45
CA GLY A 361 -2.99 -10.81 4.71
C GLY A 361 -1.50 -11.17 4.61
N PHE A 362 -1.14 -12.47 4.48
CA PHE A 362 0.26 -12.90 4.45
C PHE A 362 1.03 -12.45 3.19
N SER A 363 0.35 -12.28 2.07
CA SER A 363 0.98 -11.81 0.82
C SER A 363 1.33 -10.31 0.83
N GLU A 364 0.67 -9.51 1.66
CA GLU A 364 0.93 -8.07 1.78
C GLU A 364 2.28 -7.77 2.44
N LEU A 365 2.73 -8.67 3.33
CA LEU A 365 4.03 -8.58 4.02
C LEU A 365 5.23 -8.75 3.08
N PHE A 366 5.08 -9.52 2.00
CA PHE A 366 6.20 -9.91 1.14
C PHE A 366 6.30 -9.15 -0.19
N PHE A 367 5.21 -8.57 -0.70
CA PHE A 367 5.18 -8.08 -2.08
C PHE A 367 5.05 -6.56 -2.23
N GLY A 368 4.94 -5.81 -1.14
CA GLY A 368 4.89 -4.35 -1.21
C GLY A 368 3.83 -3.84 -2.20
N GLN A 369 4.14 -2.72 -2.81
CA GLN A 369 3.30 -2.05 -3.79
C GLN A 369 3.38 -2.73 -5.16
N THR A 370 2.24 -3.03 -5.80
CA THR A 370 2.20 -3.52 -7.18
C THR A 370 1.90 -2.36 -8.12
N ILE A 371 2.74 -2.19 -9.12
CA ILE A 371 2.62 -1.13 -10.13
C ILE A 371 2.15 -1.77 -11.43
N TYR A 372 1.08 -1.23 -12.00
CA TYR A 372 0.53 -1.64 -13.29
C TYR A 372 0.85 -0.58 -14.33
N PHE A 373 1.35 -1.02 -15.48
CA PHE A 373 1.64 -0.18 -16.62
C PHE A 373 0.59 -0.38 -17.71
N ASP A 374 0.22 0.71 -18.39
CA ASP A 374 -0.52 0.62 -19.64
C ASP A 374 0.41 0.26 -20.83
N GLU A 375 -0.15 0.20 -22.04
CA GLU A 375 0.60 -0.16 -23.24
C GLU A 375 1.64 0.88 -23.66
N ASP A 376 1.44 2.11 -23.24
CA ASP A 376 2.38 3.21 -23.46
C ASP A 376 3.45 3.28 -22.35
N TYR A 377 3.49 2.24 -21.47
CA TYR A 377 4.40 2.16 -20.32
C TYR A 377 4.19 3.27 -19.28
N LEU A 378 3.00 3.89 -19.26
CA LEU A 378 2.61 4.80 -18.20
C LEU A 378 2.10 4.02 -17.00
N ILE A 379 2.36 4.52 -15.80
CA ILE A 379 1.80 3.91 -14.58
C ILE A 379 0.30 4.17 -14.57
N GLU A 380 -0.46 3.11 -14.74
CA GLU A 380 -1.92 3.17 -14.77
C GLU A 380 -2.53 3.06 -13.38
N ASN A 381 -2.00 2.13 -12.58
CA ASN A 381 -2.51 1.86 -11.24
C ASN A 381 -1.38 1.46 -10.29
N ILE A 382 -1.56 1.80 -9.02
CA ILE A 382 -0.68 1.42 -7.92
C ILE A 382 -1.52 0.76 -6.85
N ASP A 383 -1.46 -0.58 -6.79
CA ASP A 383 -2.20 -1.37 -5.81
C ASP A 383 -1.40 -1.49 -4.51
N ASN A 384 -1.76 -0.67 -3.54
CA ASN A 384 -1.18 -0.68 -2.19
C ASN A 384 -1.79 -1.76 -1.29
N SER A 385 -3.03 -2.19 -1.59
CA SER A 385 -3.78 -3.17 -0.80
C SER A 385 -3.54 -4.61 -1.24
N GLY A 386 -3.00 -4.79 -2.44
CA GLY A 386 -2.89 -6.09 -3.08
C GLY A 386 -4.23 -6.70 -3.51
N LEU A 387 -5.34 -5.98 -3.32
CA LEU A 387 -6.68 -6.48 -3.64
C LEU A 387 -6.85 -6.71 -5.13
N PHE A 388 -6.47 -5.74 -5.96
CA PHE A 388 -6.58 -5.84 -7.41
C PHE A 388 -5.70 -6.98 -7.96
N ARG A 389 -4.48 -7.12 -7.46
CA ARG A 389 -3.59 -8.24 -7.83
C ARG A 389 -4.20 -9.59 -7.48
N LYS A 390 -4.74 -9.76 -6.27
CA LYS A 390 -5.38 -11.01 -5.83
C LYS A 390 -6.60 -11.32 -6.70
N TYR A 391 -7.40 -10.32 -6.99
CA TYR A 391 -8.55 -10.43 -7.89
C TYR A 391 -8.11 -10.88 -9.29
N TYR A 392 -7.11 -10.25 -9.88
CA TYR A 392 -6.58 -10.61 -11.18
C TYR A 392 -6.00 -12.03 -11.22
N ASN A 393 -5.22 -12.39 -10.19
CA ASN A 393 -4.70 -13.76 -10.05
C ASN A 393 -5.84 -14.80 -9.97
N GLN A 394 -6.92 -14.49 -9.27
CA GLN A 394 -8.08 -15.38 -9.20
C GLN A 394 -8.72 -15.59 -10.57
N ILE A 395 -8.83 -14.54 -11.38
CA ILE A 395 -9.32 -14.66 -12.78
C ILE A 395 -8.42 -15.59 -13.59
N ILE A 396 -7.09 -15.40 -13.51
CA ILE A 396 -6.12 -16.25 -14.23
C ILE A 396 -6.24 -17.71 -13.79
N ILE A 397 -6.29 -17.97 -12.50
CA ILE A 397 -6.41 -19.32 -11.93
C ILE A 397 -7.75 -19.96 -12.37
N SER A 398 -8.83 -19.21 -12.41
CA SER A 398 -10.16 -19.69 -12.78
C SER A 398 -10.34 -19.91 -14.29
N TYR A 399 -9.45 -19.39 -15.10
CA TYR A 399 -9.61 -19.40 -16.56
C TYR A 399 -9.78 -20.79 -17.19
N PRO A 400 -9.07 -21.86 -16.77
CA PRO A 400 -9.28 -23.20 -17.35
C PRO A 400 -10.74 -23.67 -17.25
N TRP A 401 -11.39 -23.46 -16.12
CA TRP A 401 -12.82 -23.82 -15.91
C TRP A 401 -13.75 -22.97 -16.79
N ILE A 402 -13.49 -21.67 -16.87
CA ILE A 402 -14.26 -20.75 -17.71
C ILE A 402 -14.17 -21.14 -19.19
N ASN A 403 -12.96 -21.43 -19.67
CA ASN A 403 -12.72 -21.78 -21.05
C ASN A 403 -13.42 -23.11 -21.41
N ILE A 404 -13.39 -24.13 -20.54
CA ILE A 404 -14.12 -25.38 -20.72
C ILE A 404 -15.62 -25.09 -20.81
N LEU A 405 -16.19 -24.38 -19.83
CA LEU A 405 -17.60 -24.07 -19.80
C LEU A 405 -18.03 -23.37 -21.10
N LYS A 406 -17.37 -22.26 -21.47
CA LYS A 406 -17.71 -21.51 -22.69
C LYS A 406 -17.59 -22.34 -23.96
N THR A 407 -16.54 -23.15 -24.07
CA THR A 407 -16.34 -24.03 -25.23
C THR A 407 -17.47 -25.05 -25.35
N LYS A 408 -17.85 -25.71 -24.25
CA LYS A 408 -18.96 -26.67 -24.22
C LYS A 408 -20.30 -26.00 -24.49
N LEU A 409 -20.55 -24.81 -23.95
CA LEU A 409 -21.76 -24.05 -24.24
C LEU A 409 -21.86 -23.67 -25.72
N LEU A 410 -20.77 -23.20 -26.30
CA LEU A 410 -20.74 -22.85 -27.72
C LEU A 410 -20.99 -24.09 -28.61
N GLN A 411 -20.33 -25.21 -28.29
CA GLN A 411 -20.46 -26.45 -29.08
C GLN A 411 -21.84 -27.08 -29.02
N ASN A 412 -22.53 -27.01 -27.89
CA ASN A 412 -23.78 -27.71 -27.68
C ASN A 412 -25.03 -26.86 -27.96
N PHE A 413 -24.94 -25.54 -27.73
CA PHE A 413 -26.13 -24.67 -27.88
C PHE A 413 -26.11 -23.81 -29.14
N TYR A 414 -24.92 -23.52 -29.72
CA TYR A 414 -24.78 -22.61 -30.87
C TYR A 414 -25.65 -21.34 -30.71
N PRO A 415 -25.52 -20.59 -29.61
CA PRO A 415 -26.47 -19.54 -29.28
C PRO A 415 -26.44 -18.41 -30.30
N SER A 416 -27.59 -18.08 -30.88
CA SER A 416 -27.75 -16.92 -31.73
C SER A 416 -27.96 -15.65 -30.94
N LYS A 417 -27.93 -14.49 -31.58
CA LYS A 417 -28.25 -13.21 -30.95
C LYS A 417 -29.67 -13.22 -30.35
N GLU A 418 -30.63 -13.80 -31.06
CA GLU A 418 -32.03 -13.91 -30.62
C GLU A 418 -32.15 -14.76 -29.35
N TYR A 419 -31.28 -15.75 -29.16
CA TYR A 419 -31.23 -16.51 -27.92
C TYR A 419 -30.94 -15.62 -26.72
N PHE A 420 -29.95 -14.73 -26.84
CA PHE A 420 -29.64 -13.77 -25.77
C PHE A 420 -30.69 -12.67 -25.62
N TYR A 421 -31.39 -12.33 -26.71
CA TYR A 421 -32.49 -11.38 -26.65
C TYR A 421 -33.62 -11.88 -25.72
N SER A 422 -33.83 -13.18 -25.63
CA SER A 422 -34.81 -13.75 -24.67
C SER A 422 -34.43 -13.50 -23.20
N LEU A 423 -33.15 -13.26 -22.88
CA LEU A 423 -32.69 -12.89 -21.56
C LEU A 423 -32.80 -11.38 -21.30
N THR A 424 -32.59 -10.57 -22.33
CA THR A 424 -32.55 -9.12 -22.20
C THR A 424 -33.94 -8.48 -22.34
N TYR A 425 -34.83 -9.11 -23.11
CA TYR A 425 -36.17 -8.62 -23.30
C TYR A 425 -36.97 -8.63 -21.97
N ASP A 426 -37.54 -7.47 -21.63
CA ASP A 426 -38.36 -7.30 -20.42
C ASP A 426 -37.59 -7.69 -19.11
N ASN A 427 -36.30 -7.47 -19.11
CA ASN A 427 -35.46 -7.68 -17.92
C ASN A 427 -35.42 -6.42 -17.07
N ASN A 428 -35.84 -6.51 -15.83
CA ASN A 428 -36.05 -5.37 -14.92
C ASN A 428 -34.82 -4.49 -14.64
N ILE A 429 -33.62 -4.98 -14.88
CA ILE A 429 -32.38 -4.20 -14.68
C ILE A 429 -31.86 -3.60 -16.00
N ILE A 430 -32.53 -3.86 -17.12
CA ILE A 430 -32.11 -3.40 -18.45
C ILE A 430 -33.04 -2.32 -18.94
N PRO A 431 -32.54 -1.10 -19.28
CA PRO A 431 -33.33 -0.12 -20.01
C PRO A 431 -33.77 -0.67 -21.36
N LYS A 432 -35.00 -0.43 -21.76
CA LYS A 432 -35.56 -0.97 -23.03
C LYS A 432 -34.72 -0.65 -24.25
N GLU A 433 -34.15 0.55 -24.29
CA GLU A 433 -33.29 1.02 -25.37
C GLU A 433 -31.96 0.26 -25.47
N TYR A 434 -31.58 -0.50 -24.44
CA TYR A 434 -30.33 -1.27 -24.37
C TYR A 434 -30.52 -2.77 -24.53
N GLU A 435 -31.74 -3.29 -24.61
CA GLU A 435 -32.02 -4.74 -24.72
C GLU A 435 -31.25 -5.39 -25.87
N GLU A 436 -31.29 -4.78 -27.05
CA GLU A 436 -30.61 -5.31 -28.25
C GLU A 436 -29.08 -5.20 -28.13
N ILE A 437 -28.56 -4.08 -27.58
CA ILE A 437 -27.13 -3.86 -27.43
C ILE A 437 -26.56 -4.92 -26.49
N ILE A 438 -27.24 -5.22 -25.39
CA ILE A 438 -26.81 -6.20 -24.38
C ILE A 438 -26.93 -7.64 -24.95
N ALA A 439 -27.94 -7.95 -25.75
CA ALA A 439 -28.00 -9.21 -26.46
C ALA A 439 -26.82 -9.42 -27.43
N ARG A 440 -26.44 -8.37 -28.17
CA ARG A 440 -25.23 -8.36 -29.02
C ARG A 440 -23.95 -8.53 -28.18
N MET A 441 -23.87 -7.87 -27.04
CA MET A 441 -22.74 -8.00 -26.10
C MET A 441 -22.55 -9.48 -25.71
N PHE A 442 -23.60 -10.16 -25.27
CA PHE A 442 -23.51 -11.58 -24.90
C PHE A 442 -23.19 -12.50 -26.08
N PHE A 443 -23.76 -12.21 -27.24
CA PHE A 443 -23.44 -12.93 -28.47
C PHE A 443 -21.97 -12.77 -28.86
N ALA A 444 -21.44 -11.55 -28.88
CA ALA A 444 -20.04 -11.27 -29.16
C ALA A 444 -19.10 -12.00 -28.15
N GLY A 445 -19.42 -11.93 -26.86
CA GLY A 445 -18.62 -12.56 -25.83
C GLY A 445 -18.55 -14.10 -25.92
N ILE A 446 -19.64 -14.80 -26.20
CA ILE A 446 -19.62 -16.28 -26.36
C ILE A 446 -18.85 -16.69 -27.60
N HIS A 447 -18.95 -15.93 -28.68
CA HIS A 447 -18.24 -16.16 -29.94
C HIS A 447 -16.79 -15.66 -29.96
N LYS A 448 -16.29 -15.16 -28.82
CA LYS A 448 -14.91 -14.67 -28.65
C LYS A 448 -14.59 -13.43 -29.51
N ASP A 449 -15.61 -12.67 -29.91
CA ASP A 449 -15.42 -11.33 -30.45
C ASP A 449 -15.21 -10.35 -29.27
N TYR A 450 -13.97 -10.33 -28.77
CA TYR A 450 -13.64 -9.59 -27.57
C TYR A 450 -13.72 -8.08 -27.75
N MET A 451 -13.43 -7.59 -28.96
CA MET A 451 -13.54 -6.17 -29.28
C MET A 451 -14.97 -5.69 -29.12
N ASP A 452 -15.91 -6.31 -29.83
CA ASP A 452 -17.32 -5.95 -29.75
C ASP A 452 -17.88 -6.16 -28.34
N PHE A 453 -17.49 -7.25 -27.67
CA PHE A 453 -17.88 -7.52 -26.29
C PHE A 453 -17.50 -6.38 -25.35
N PHE A 454 -16.24 -5.92 -25.36
CA PHE A 454 -15.77 -4.83 -24.50
C PHE A 454 -16.43 -3.49 -24.85
N ILE A 455 -16.61 -3.19 -26.15
CA ILE A 455 -17.25 -1.95 -26.62
C ILE A 455 -18.71 -1.91 -26.13
N TYR A 456 -19.49 -2.95 -26.39
CA TYR A 456 -20.89 -2.99 -25.97
C TYR A 456 -21.04 -2.98 -24.45
N THR A 457 -20.17 -3.69 -23.72
CA THR A 457 -20.17 -3.66 -22.27
C THR A 457 -19.92 -2.24 -21.73
N SER A 458 -18.91 -1.56 -22.26
CA SER A 458 -18.56 -0.19 -21.83
C SER A 458 -19.65 0.82 -22.14
N ALA A 459 -20.33 0.65 -23.27
CA ALA A 459 -21.46 1.50 -23.64
C ALA A 459 -22.70 1.27 -22.77
N SER A 460 -22.90 0.05 -22.27
CA SER A 460 -24.15 -0.35 -21.60
C SER A 460 -24.07 -0.23 -20.07
N ILE A 461 -22.91 -0.44 -19.46
CA ILE A 461 -22.81 -0.60 -18.00
C ILE A 461 -23.32 0.62 -17.22
N GLU A 462 -23.00 1.83 -17.66
CA GLU A 462 -23.50 3.04 -16.98
C GLU A 462 -25.01 3.20 -17.13
N ALA A 463 -25.57 2.85 -18.28
CA ALA A 463 -27.00 2.91 -18.51
C ALA A 463 -27.76 1.93 -17.61
N ILE A 464 -27.23 0.71 -17.45
CA ILE A 464 -27.77 -0.31 -16.54
C ILE A 464 -27.74 0.19 -15.09
N LEU A 465 -26.61 0.73 -14.62
CA LEU A 465 -26.50 1.21 -13.26
C LEU A 465 -27.38 2.41 -12.98
N ARG A 466 -27.55 3.32 -13.94
CA ARG A 466 -28.52 4.43 -13.84
C ARG A 466 -29.96 3.89 -13.73
N HIS A 467 -30.29 2.90 -14.53
CA HIS A 467 -31.61 2.29 -14.50
C HIS A 467 -31.91 1.60 -13.15
N ILE A 468 -30.91 0.91 -12.57
CA ILE A 468 -31.02 0.28 -11.24
C ILE A 468 -31.22 1.34 -10.14
N ILE A 469 -30.56 2.50 -10.21
CA ILE A 469 -30.71 3.59 -9.25
C ILE A 469 -32.07 4.29 -9.40
N GLY A 470 -32.54 4.47 -10.63
CA GLY A 470 -33.77 5.19 -10.97
C GLY A 470 -33.60 6.70 -10.90
N GLU A 471 -33.77 7.27 -9.72
CA GLU A 471 -33.66 8.72 -9.45
C GLU A 471 -32.26 9.12 -8.98
N ASP A 472 -31.96 10.43 -8.91
CA ASP A 472 -30.69 11.00 -8.40
C ASP A 472 -29.43 10.65 -9.23
N ILE A 473 -29.57 10.52 -10.51
CA ILE A 473 -28.46 10.24 -11.45
C ILE A 473 -27.85 11.51 -12.08
N ILE A 474 -28.43 12.67 -11.77
CA ILE A 474 -28.02 13.97 -12.32
C ILE A 474 -27.39 14.80 -11.20
N LYS A 475 -26.30 15.48 -11.53
CA LYS A 475 -25.64 16.46 -10.67
C LYS A 475 -25.46 17.78 -11.40
N ASN A 476 -25.37 18.86 -10.65
CA ASN A 476 -24.98 20.15 -11.21
C ASN A 476 -23.48 20.22 -11.41
N ASN A 477 -23.05 20.78 -12.53
CA ASN A 477 -21.63 21.01 -12.82
C ASN A 477 -21.03 21.96 -11.76
N LYS A 478 -19.85 21.61 -11.22
CA LYS A 478 -19.18 22.41 -10.18
C LYS A 478 -18.73 23.80 -10.64
N LYS A 479 -18.43 23.94 -11.93
CA LYS A 479 -17.97 25.23 -12.49
C LYS A 479 -19.13 26.10 -12.98
N ASN A 480 -20.22 25.49 -13.45
CA ASN A 480 -21.41 26.17 -13.89
C ASN A 480 -22.65 25.43 -13.41
N HIS A 481 -23.25 25.88 -12.33
CA HIS A 481 -24.41 25.26 -11.67
C HIS A 481 -25.69 25.17 -12.53
N GLN A 482 -25.72 25.87 -13.68
CA GLN A 482 -26.83 25.77 -14.63
C GLN A 482 -26.71 24.56 -15.56
N ILE A 483 -25.52 23.95 -15.65
CA ILE A 483 -25.28 22.75 -16.45
C ILE A 483 -25.50 21.52 -15.58
N GLN A 484 -26.35 20.62 -16.08
CA GLN A 484 -26.59 19.31 -15.47
C GLN A 484 -25.76 18.25 -16.19
N GLU A 485 -25.15 17.38 -15.40
CA GLU A 485 -24.32 16.26 -15.87
C GLU A 485 -24.80 14.96 -15.23
N TYR A 486 -24.63 13.86 -15.93
CA TYR A 486 -24.81 12.55 -15.33
C TYR A 486 -23.70 12.25 -14.30
N GLU A 487 -24.06 11.49 -13.27
CA GLU A 487 -23.09 10.98 -12.32
C GLU A 487 -22.08 10.07 -13.00
N THR A 488 -20.83 10.08 -12.50
CA THR A 488 -19.78 9.19 -12.95
C THR A 488 -20.06 7.75 -12.53
N LEU A 489 -19.49 6.77 -13.23
CA LEU A 489 -19.63 5.35 -12.92
C LEU A 489 -19.30 5.04 -11.46
N GLU A 490 -18.21 5.61 -10.92
CA GLU A 490 -17.81 5.43 -9.53
C GLU A 490 -18.86 5.96 -8.55
N ASN A 491 -19.41 7.14 -8.81
CA ASN A 491 -20.49 7.71 -7.98
C ASN A 491 -21.77 6.88 -8.06
N LEU A 492 -22.10 6.32 -9.24
CA LEU A 492 -23.26 5.43 -9.38
C LEU A 492 -23.08 4.16 -8.53
N LEU A 493 -21.89 3.54 -8.56
CA LEU A 493 -21.60 2.36 -7.73
C LEU A 493 -21.62 2.66 -6.23
N ASN A 494 -21.14 3.84 -5.81
CA ASN A 494 -21.23 4.28 -4.42
C ASN A 494 -22.69 4.44 -3.97
N LYS A 495 -23.54 5.08 -4.79
CA LYS A 495 -25.00 5.21 -4.50
C LYS A 495 -25.69 3.84 -4.43
N ILE A 496 -25.34 2.91 -5.32
CA ILE A 496 -25.86 1.55 -5.29
C ILE A 496 -25.49 0.85 -3.98
N LYS A 497 -24.24 1.01 -3.53
CA LYS A 497 -23.75 0.46 -2.26
C LYS A 497 -24.45 1.07 -1.07
N GLU A 498 -24.56 2.40 -1.00
CA GLU A 498 -25.23 3.13 0.07
C GLU A 498 -26.71 2.75 0.22
N ARG A 499 -27.39 2.50 -0.90
CA ARG A 499 -28.81 2.12 -0.94
C ARG A 499 -29.05 0.61 -0.85
N ASN A 500 -27.99 -0.21 -0.80
CA ASN A 500 -28.05 -1.68 -0.80
C ASN A 500 -28.86 -2.26 -1.99
N LEU A 501 -28.75 -1.65 -3.18
CA LEU A 501 -29.50 -2.09 -4.35
C LEU A 501 -28.92 -3.36 -4.97
N LEU A 502 -27.62 -3.61 -4.81
CA LEU A 502 -26.92 -4.81 -5.21
C LEU A 502 -26.11 -5.42 -4.07
N GLU A 503 -25.79 -6.70 -4.15
CA GLU A 503 -24.89 -7.37 -3.21
C GLU A 503 -23.51 -6.71 -3.21
N GLU A 504 -22.88 -6.58 -2.03
CA GLU A 504 -21.59 -5.91 -1.87
C GLU A 504 -20.49 -6.50 -2.75
N ASP A 505 -20.45 -7.83 -2.90
CA ASP A 505 -19.49 -8.52 -3.76
C ASP A 505 -19.66 -8.11 -5.23
N ILE A 506 -20.90 -7.94 -5.71
CA ILE A 506 -21.20 -7.49 -7.08
C ILE A 506 -20.70 -6.06 -7.29
N VAL A 507 -20.94 -5.17 -6.31
CA VAL A 507 -20.48 -3.79 -6.41
C VAL A 507 -18.94 -3.73 -6.43
N LYS A 508 -18.27 -4.48 -5.56
CA LYS A 508 -16.79 -4.59 -5.57
C LYS A 508 -16.27 -5.10 -6.91
N GLU A 509 -16.91 -6.09 -7.47
CA GLU A 509 -16.51 -6.68 -8.75
C GLU A 509 -16.66 -5.68 -9.90
N LEU A 510 -17.79 -4.98 -9.96
CA LEU A 510 -18.00 -3.90 -10.94
C LEU A 510 -16.99 -2.76 -10.78
N GLN A 511 -16.63 -2.40 -9.54
CA GLN A 511 -15.58 -1.40 -9.26
C GLN A 511 -14.22 -1.85 -9.81
N LEU A 512 -13.81 -3.10 -9.55
CA LEU A 512 -12.53 -3.64 -10.03
C LEU A 512 -12.47 -3.84 -11.54
N LEU A 513 -13.61 -4.13 -12.20
CA LEU A 513 -13.66 -4.25 -13.65
C LEU A 513 -13.65 -2.89 -14.36
N PHE A 514 -14.42 -1.93 -13.88
CA PHE A 514 -14.75 -0.75 -14.67
C PHE A 514 -14.18 0.57 -14.13
N CYS A 515 -13.80 0.66 -12.83
CA CYS A 515 -13.31 1.89 -12.22
C CYS A 515 -11.77 1.93 -12.16
N LYS A 516 -11.25 3.11 -11.81
CA LYS A 516 -9.84 3.45 -11.82
C LYS A 516 -8.97 2.55 -10.92
N ASP A 517 -9.52 2.05 -9.81
CA ASP A 517 -8.77 1.20 -8.86
C ASP A 517 -8.63 -0.25 -9.34
N GLY A 518 -9.15 -0.58 -10.52
CA GLY A 518 -9.11 -1.88 -11.16
C GLY A 518 -8.64 -1.83 -12.61
N PHE A 519 -9.28 -2.63 -13.47
CA PHE A 519 -8.94 -2.70 -14.91
C PHE A 519 -9.28 -1.43 -15.69
N ASN A 520 -10.18 -0.61 -15.18
CA ASN A 520 -10.57 0.68 -15.79
C ASN A 520 -11.05 0.57 -17.25
N ILE A 521 -11.70 -0.56 -17.58
CA ILE A 521 -12.06 -0.95 -18.95
C ILE A 521 -12.84 0.16 -19.66
N ARG A 522 -13.84 0.72 -18.97
CA ARG A 522 -14.71 1.74 -19.56
C ARG A 522 -13.93 2.96 -20.03
N ASN A 523 -13.02 3.48 -19.19
CA ASN A 523 -12.24 4.66 -19.53
C ASN A 523 -11.20 4.37 -20.63
N LYS A 524 -10.59 3.18 -20.60
CA LYS A 524 -9.64 2.78 -21.66
C LYS A 524 -10.32 2.77 -23.02
N ILE A 525 -11.53 2.22 -23.13
CA ILE A 525 -12.29 2.19 -24.39
C ILE A 525 -12.73 3.60 -24.78
N ALA A 526 -13.30 4.37 -23.85
CA ALA A 526 -13.76 5.73 -24.11
C ALA A 526 -12.65 6.68 -24.60
N HIS A 527 -11.41 6.44 -24.16
CA HIS A 527 -10.24 7.23 -24.55
C HIS A 527 -9.40 6.57 -25.67
N ALA A 528 -9.95 5.55 -26.36
CA ALA A 528 -9.31 4.82 -27.45
C ALA A 528 -7.92 4.24 -27.07
N ARG A 529 -7.74 3.85 -25.80
CA ARG A 529 -6.50 3.23 -25.30
C ARG A 529 -6.43 1.73 -25.50
N PHE A 530 -7.46 1.11 -26.10
CA PHE A 530 -7.49 -0.28 -26.49
C PHE A 530 -7.29 -0.40 -28.01
N SER A 531 -6.19 -1.00 -28.45
CA SER A 531 -6.00 -1.42 -29.83
C SER A 531 -6.62 -2.82 -30.05
N HIS A 532 -6.77 -3.23 -31.30
CA HIS A 532 -7.28 -4.56 -31.65
C HIS A 532 -6.49 -5.70 -30.99
N ASP A 533 -5.15 -5.58 -30.95
CA ASP A 533 -4.29 -6.58 -30.33
C ASP A 533 -4.48 -6.68 -28.81
N ILE A 534 -4.82 -5.58 -28.15
CA ILE A 534 -5.05 -5.52 -26.72
C ILE A 534 -6.32 -6.24 -26.32
N PHE A 535 -7.41 -6.08 -27.08
CA PHE A 535 -8.62 -6.83 -26.85
C PHE A 535 -8.37 -8.34 -26.85
N ASN A 536 -7.54 -8.82 -27.78
CA ASN A 536 -7.20 -10.23 -27.87
C ASN A 536 -6.26 -10.69 -26.74
N ARG A 537 -5.39 -9.83 -26.21
CA ARG A 537 -4.54 -10.16 -25.05
C ARG A 537 -5.32 -10.29 -23.75
N HIS A 538 -6.43 -9.57 -23.61
CA HIS A 538 -7.29 -9.61 -22.43
C HIS A 538 -8.41 -10.66 -22.51
N TYR A 539 -8.24 -11.72 -23.32
CA TYR A 539 -9.25 -12.75 -23.52
C TYR A 539 -9.71 -13.44 -22.23
N MET A 540 -8.79 -13.70 -21.29
CA MET A 540 -9.14 -14.30 -19.99
C MET A 540 -10.07 -13.41 -19.19
N LEU A 541 -9.80 -12.10 -19.18
CA LEU A 541 -10.64 -11.10 -18.53
C LEU A 541 -12.00 -11.00 -19.21
N ALA A 542 -12.03 -10.98 -20.54
CA ALA A 542 -13.27 -10.94 -21.30
C ALA A 542 -14.15 -12.15 -21.04
N ASP A 543 -13.57 -13.36 -21.03
CA ASP A 543 -14.29 -14.59 -20.76
C ASP A 543 -14.84 -14.65 -19.34
N TYR A 544 -14.04 -14.23 -18.35
CA TYR A 544 -14.49 -14.10 -16.97
C TYR A 544 -15.63 -13.08 -16.83
N MET A 545 -15.44 -11.89 -17.39
CA MET A 545 -16.42 -10.81 -17.35
C MET A 545 -17.75 -11.22 -18.03
N TRP A 546 -17.66 -11.96 -19.13
CA TRP A 546 -18.84 -12.52 -19.79
C TRP A 546 -19.62 -13.47 -18.85
N CYS A 547 -18.94 -14.40 -18.19
CA CYS A 547 -19.59 -15.31 -17.23
C CYS A 547 -20.19 -14.55 -16.04
N PHE A 548 -19.47 -13.56 -15.50
CA PHE A 548 -19.95 -12.72 -14.42
C PHE A 548 -21.23 -11.96 -14.81
N LEU A 549 -21.20 -11.25 -15.94
CA LEU A 549 -22.34 -10.49 -16.42
C LEU A 549 -23.53 -11.41 -16.76
N MET A 550 -23.29 -12.54 -17.43
CA MET A 550 -24.35 -13.54 -17.69
C MET A 550 -25.03 -13.97 -16.38
N ASN A 551 -24.26 -14.38 -15.38
CA ASN A 551 -24.81 -14.78 -14.09
C ASN A 551 -25.57 -13.62 -13.41
N PHE A 552 -25.04 -12.39 -13.47
CA PHE A 552 -25.68 -11.20 -12.93
C PHE A 552 -27.05 -10.94 -13.58
N PHE A 553 -27.14 -10.97 -14.91
CA PHE A 553 -28.40 -10.73 -15.62
C PHE A 553 -29.40 -11.85 -15.43
N ILE A 554 -28.98 -13.13 -15.49
CA ILE A 554 -29.87 -14.28 -15.30
C ILE A 554 -30.49 -14.25 -13.89
N ARG A 555 -29.68 -14.00 -12.84
CA ARG A 555 -30.19 -13.94 -11.46
C ARG A 555 -31.23 -12.84 -11.26
N ASN A 556 -31.00 -11.67 -11.86
CA ASN A 556 -31.93 -10.57 -11.73
C ASN A 556 -33.19 -10.76 -12.59
N TYR A 557 -33.09 -11.45 -13.75
CA TYR A 557 -34.25 -11.83 -14.54
C TYR A 557 -35.23 -12.74 -13.77
N TYR A 558 -34.69 -13.74 -13.05
CA TYR A 558 -35.53 -14.67 -12.28
C TYR A 558 -36.00 -14.11 -10.93
N LYS A 559 -35.33 -13.13 -10.39
CA LYS A 559 -35.64 -12.55 -9.05
C LYS A 559 -36.91 -11.70 -9.05
N PHE A 560 -37.29 -11.17 -10.21
CA PHE A 560 -38.41 -10.24 -10.39
C PHE A 560 -39.54 -10.77 -11.24
N LYS A 561 -39.45 -12.02 -11.73
CA LYS A 561 -40.59 -12.81 -12.27
C LYS A 561 -41.18 -13.68 -11.17
#